data_59bb49fe33698a5e449afbb5c537b72a
#
_entry.id   59bb49fe33698a5e449afbb5c537b72a
#
_cell.length_a   1.000
_cell.length_b   1.000
_cell.length_c   1.000
_cell.angle_alpha   90.00
_cell.angle_beta   90.00
_cell.angle_gamma   90.00
#
_symmetry.space_group_name_H-M   'P 1'
#
loop_
_entity.id
_entity.type
_entity.pdbx_description
1 polymer ?
#
loop_
_entity_poly.entity_id
_entity_poly.type
_entity_poly.pdbx_seq_one_letter_code
_entity_poly.pdbx_strand_id
1 'polypeptide(L)'
;LPELHIITGSNGAGKSSIGADYLPTHIKKNYTVFDGDKLTLEKIKELRATKHHSDKETKALANEWIGQHFDEQVKNALSSADHFAYEGHFREASAWKVINKFKRKGYSVHLIFFGLINVERSAMRVFDRAIKGGHNVSLAEIDLNYHGNLLQLDRHFKMLDTLRIIDTSETAPKLLLHIEGGQVAFYAPFHDLPDWFTTYLIKITRYLYPKI
;
A
#
# COMPACT_ATOMS: atom_id res chain seq x y z
N LEU A 1 -2.77 -6.14 22.00
CA LEU A 1 -2.41 -7.04 20.89
C LEU A 1 -1.47 -6.29 19.96
N PRO A 2 -0.46 -6.95 19.38
CA PRO A 2 0.38 -6.34 18.38
C PRO A 2 -0.43 -6.05 17.10
N GLU A 3 -0.04 -5.01 16.37
CA GLU A 3 -0.76 -4.51 15.20
C GLU A 3 0.15 -4.51 13.97
N LEU A 4 -0.42 -4.89 12.82
CA LEU A 4 0.18 -4.71 11.53
C LEU A 4 -0.56 -3.58 10.80
N HIS A 5 0.15 -2.52 10.46
CA HIS A 5 -0.39 -1.40 9.68
C HIS A 5 0.17 -1.40 8.26
N ILE A 6 -0.71 -1.29 7.28
CA ILE A 6 -0.38 -1.36 5.87
C ILE A 6 -0.91 -0.12 5.16
N ILE A 7 -0.03 0.54 4.42
CA ILE A 7 -0.39 1.64 3.53
C ILE A 7 -0.20 1.14 2.09
N THR A 8 -1.27 1.13 1.30
CA THR A 8 -1.22 0.63 -0.09
C THR A 8 -2.07 1.45 -1.05
N GLY A 9 -1.98 1.13 -2.32
CA GLY A 9 -2.67 1.83 -3.41
C GLY A 9 -1.77 1.97 -4.63
N SER A 10 -2.29 2.57 -5.70
CA SER A 10 -1.56 2.75 -6.95
C SER A 10 -0.37 3.70 -6.79
N ASN A 11 0.52 3.70 -7.78
CA ASN A 11 1.58 4.70 -7.86
C ASN A 11 0.97 6.11 -7.94
N GLY A 12 1.57 7.10 -7.28
CA GLY A 12 1.06 8.46 -7.27
C GLY A 12 -0.23 8.70 -6.45
N ALA A 13 -0.76 7.69 -5.76
CA ALA A 13 -1.96 7.82 -4.92
C ALA A 13 -1.73 8.55 -3.59
N GLY A 14 -0.51 9.00 -3.31
CA GLY A 14 -0.22 9.79 -2.10
C GLY A 14 0.19 8.97 -0.88
N LYS A 15 0.46 7.67 -1.02
CA LYS A 15 0.90 6.80 0.08
C LYS A 15 1.98 7.44 0.95
N SER A 16 3.12 7.75 0.37
CA SER A 16 4.26 8.32 1.09
C SER A 16 4.08 9.80 1.49
N SER A 17 3.08 10.51 0.93
CA SER A 17 2.83 11.92 1.23
C SER A 17 1.89 12.12 2.42
N ILE A 18 0.79 11.36 2.46
CA ILE A 18 -0.27 11.53 3.44
C ILE A 18 -0.59 10.24 4.21
N GLY A 19 -0.03 9.10 3.79
CA GLY A 19 -0.37 7.80 4.38
C GLY A 19 -0.13 7.73 5.88
N ALA A 20 0.98 8.30 6.35
CA ALA A 20 1.29 8.35 7.78
C ALA A 20 0.26 9.14 8.60
N ASP A 21 -0.48 10.08 8.00
CA ASP A 21 -1.48 10.88 8.72
C ASP A 21 -2.71 10.06 9.13
N TYR A 22 -2.94 8.95 8.46
CA TYR A 22 -4.02 8.01 8.73
C TYR A 22 -3.66 6.91 9.73
N LEU A 23 -2.39 6.82 10.15
CA LEU A 23 -1.96 5.88 11.18
C LEU A 23 -2.37 6.36 12.58
N PRO A 24 -2.65 5.43 13.51
CA PRO A 24 -2.87 5.77 14.91
C PRO A 24 -1.67 6.50 15.52
N THR A 25 -1.94 7.39 16.46
CA THR A 25 -0.90 8.23 17.08
C THR A 25 0.22 7.41 17.73
N HIS A 26 -0.09 6.27 18.35
CA HIS A 26 0.92 5.42 18.99
C HIS A 26 1.85 4.76 17.95
N ILE A 27 1.33 4.41 16.77
CA ILE A 27 2.15 3.89 15.65
C ILE A 27 3.00 5.02 15.07
N LYS A 28 2.38 6.15 14.74
CA LYS A 28 3.06 7.30 14.12
C LYS A 28 4.22 7.84 14.96
N LYS A 29 4.10 7.81 16.30
CA LYS A 29 5.13 8.34 17.20
C LYS A 29 6.26 7.37 17.49
N ASN A 30 5.99 6.06 17.54
CA ASN A 30 6.92 5.08 18.06
C ASN A 30 7.51 4.13 17.01
N TYR A 31 6.94 4.12 15.79
CA TYR A 31 7.35 3.20 14.74
C TYR A 31 7.63 3.91 13.43
N THR A 32 8.69 3.49 12.77
CA THR A 32 8.99 3.93 11.40
C THR A 32 8.23 3.06 10.41
N VAL A 33 7.53 3.68 9.47
CA VAL A 33 6.91 2.97 8.34
C VAL A 33 8.02 2.47 7.42
N PHE A 34 8.07 1.17 7.20
CA PHE A 34 8.98 0.58 6.22
C PHE A 34 8.50 0.97 4.81
N ASP A 35 9.25 1.82 4.12
CA ASP A 35 8.99 2.26 2.75
C ASP A 35 10.03 1.61 1.82
N GLY A 36 9.62 0.53 1.14
CA GLY A 36 10.52 -0.24 0.27
C GLY A 36 11.04 0.57 -0.91
N ASP A 37 10.23 1.45 -1.50
CA ASP A 37 10.63 2.29 -2.64
C ASP A 37 11.72 3.28 -2.22
N LYS A 38 11.51 3.96 -1.10
CA LYS A 38 12.48 4.90 -0.54
C LYS A 38 13.81 4.23 -0.19
N LEU A 39 13.76 3.13 0.54
CA LEU A 39 14.95 2.37 0.95
C LEU A 39 15.71 1.80 -0.26
N THR A 40 15.00 1.34 -1.29
CA THR A 40 15.63 0.88 -2.55
C THR A 40 16.38 2.01 -3.24
N LEU A 41 15.82 3.22 -3.30
CA LEU A 41 16.48 4.38 -3.89
C LEU A 41 17.73 4.79 -3.09
N GLU A 42 17.66 4.76 -1.77
CA GLU A 42 18.81 5.03 -0.90
C GLU A 42 19.92 3.99 -1.14
N LYS A 43 19.58 2.71 -1.24
CA LYS A 43 20.52 1.64 -1.54
C LYS A 43 21.16 1.77 -2.94
N ILE A 44 20.38 2.13 -3.94
CA ILE A 44 20.90 2.43 -5.29
C ILE A 44 21.93 3.57 -5.26
N LYS A 45 21.64 4.65 -4.52
CA LYS A 45 22.59 5.76 -4.37
C LYS A 45 23.88 5.34 -3.69
N GLU A 46 23.78 4.54 -2.63
CA GLU A 46 24.93 3.97 -1.92
C GLU A 46 25.81 3.11 -2.85
N LEU A 47 25.20 2.15 -3.57
CA LEU A 47 25.91 1.27 -4.48
C LEU A 47 26.56 2.01 -5.65
N ARG A 48 25.91 3.06 -6.20
CA ARG A 48 26.49 3.90 -7.25
C ARG A 48 27.70 4.70 -6.79
N ALA A 49 27.74 5.09 -5.53
CA ALA A 49 28.90 5.82 -4.97
C ALA A 49 30.17 4.96 -4.98
N THR A 50 30.05 3.65 -4.92
CA THR A 50 31.20 2.72 -4.96
C THR A 50 31.80 2.57 -6.36
N LYS A 51 31.06 2.92 -7.43
CA LYS A 51 31.44 2.80 -8.86
C LYS A 51 31.88 1.40 -9.30
N HIS A 52 31.49 0.36 -8.57
CA HIS A 52 31.91 -1.04 -8.85
C HIS A 52 30.91 -1.83 -9.69
N HIS A 53 29.71 -1.29 -9.91
CA HIS A 53 28.61 -2.01 -10.55
C HIS A 53 28.02 -1.23 -11.71
N SER A 54 27.57 -1.95 -12.74
CA SER A 54 26.72 -1.40 -13.79
C SER A 54 25.35 -0.99 -13.22
N ASP A 55 24.61 -0.14 -13.94
CA ASP A 55 23.25 0.27 -13.53
C ASP A 55 22.30 -0.93 -13.35
N LYS A 56 22.43 -1.95 -14.19
CA LYS A 56 21.61 -3.18 -14.12
C LYS A 56 21.94 -3.99 -12.85
N GLU A 57 23.23 -4.19 -12.56
CA GLU A 57 23.69 -4.89 -11.36
C GLU A 57 23.33 -4.11 -10.09
N THR A 58 23.48 -2.80 -10.09
CA THR A 58 23.10 -1.93 -8.98
C THR A 58 21.62 -2.10 -8.62
N LYS A 59 20.74 -2.09 -9.63
CA LYS A 59 19.31 -2.30 -9.40
C LYS A 59 18.99 -3.70 -8.89
N ALA A 60 19.64 -4.73 -9.45
CA ALA A 60 19.46 -6.11 -9.01
C ALA A 60 19.88 -6.30 -7.55
N LEU A 61 21.05 -5.81 -7.18
CA LEU A 61 21.55 -5.86 -5.80
C LEU A 61 20.66 -5.08 -4.82
N ALA A 62 20.18 -3.90 -5.21
CA ALA A 62 19.28 -3.12 -4.36
C ALA A 62 17.93 -3.84 -4.14
N ASN A 63 17.37 -4.47 -5.19
CA ASN A 63 16.12 -5.23 -5.09
C ASN A 63 16.29 -6.50 -4.22
N GLU A 64 17.40 -7.18 -4.33
CA GLU A 64 17.71 -8.33 -3.47
C GLU A 64 17.84 -7.89 -2.01
N TRP A 65 18.63 -6.85 -1.77
CA TRP A 65 18.82 -6.29 -0.43
C TRP A 65 17.51 -5.88 0.24
N ILE A 66 16.62 -5.16 -0.49
CA ILE A 66 15.35 -4.70 0.10
C ILE A 66 14.43 -5.87 0.45
N GLY A 67 14.43 -6.93 -0.37
CA GLY A 67 13.67 -8.15 -0.07
C GLY A 67 14.16 -8.81 1.22
N GLN A 68 15.46 -9.01 1.35
CA GLN A 68 16.09 -9.59 2.56
C GLN A 68 15.84 -8.70 3.78
N HIS A 69 15.99 -7.39 3.64
CA HIS A 69 15.75 -6.44 4.73
C HIS A 69 14.29 -6.43 5.19
N PHE A 70 13.34 -6.48 4.26
CA PHE A 70 11.92 -6.61 4.59
C PHE A 70 11.62 -7.91 5.35
N ASP A 71 12.14 -9.05 4.87
CA ASP A 71 11.93 -10.35 5.53
C ASP A 71 12.53 -10.36 6.95
N GLU A 72 13.68 -9.71 7.16
CA GLU A 72 14.31 -9.54 8.47
C GLU A 72 13.42 -8.69 9.40
N GLN A 73 12.92 -7.54 8.94
CA GLN A 73 12.01 -6.69 9.73
C GLN A 73 10.72 -7.43 10.10
N VAL A 74 10.12 -8.17 9.17
CA VAL A 74 8.95 -9.02 9.43
C VAL A 74 9.27 -10.07 10.49
N LYS A 75 10.42 -10.77 10.37
CA LYS A 75 10.86 -11.78 11.35
C LYS A 75 11.06 -11.18 12.73
N ASN A 76 11.69 -10.02 12.83
CA ASN A 76 11.94 -9.33 14.08
C ASN A 76 10.62 -8.92 14.76
N ALA A 77 9.70 -8.28 14.04
CA ALA A 77 8.40 -7.92 14.56
C ALA A 77 7.61 -9.13 15.09
N LEU A 78 7.58 -10.23 14.32
CA LEU A 78 6.90 -11.46 14.72
C LEU A 78 7.54 -12.16 15.92
N SER A 79 8.87 -12.05 16.09
CA SER A 79 9.61 -12.68 17.19
C SER A 79 9.44 -11.93 18.51
N SER A 80 9.40 -10.61 18.46
CA SER A 80 9.23 -9.73 19.63
C SER A 80 7.77 -9.40 19.94
N ALA A 81 6.82 -9.85 19.11
CA ALA A 81 5.41 -9.47 19.18
C ALA A 81 5.22 -7.93 19.16
N ASP A 82 6.01 -7.24 18.35
CA ASP A 82 6.02 -5.79 18.26
C ASP A 82 5.15 -5.30 17.10
N HIS A 83 4.69 -4.06 17.15
CA HIS A 83 3.93 -3.46 16.05
C HIS A 83 4.81 -3.34 14.80
N PHE A 84 4.18 -3.46 13.62
CA PHE A 84 4.88 -3.27 12.35
C PHE A 84 4.03 -2.41 11.41
N ALA A 85 4.67 -1.45 10.74
CA ALA A 85 4.02 -0.62 9.75
C ALA A 85 4.84 -0.59 8.46
N TYR A 86 4.18 -0.79 7.30
CA TYR A 86 4.86 -0.71 6.02
C TYR A 86 3.98 -0.16 4.90
N GLU A 87 4.64 0.43 3.91
CA GLU A 87 4.08 0.83 2.64
C GLU A 87 4.47 -0.17 1.57
N GLY A 88 3.53 -0.57 0.71
CA GLY A 88 3.82 -1.51 -0.37
C GLY A 88 2.69 -1.69 -1.37
N HIS A 89 3.01 -2.40 -2.46
CA HIS A 89 2.04 -2.82 -3.46
C HIS A 89 1.54 -4.23 -3.18
N PHE A 90 0.23 -4.42 -3.22
CA PHE A 90 -0.45 -5.69 -2.98
C PHE A 90 -1.05 -6.27 -4.26
N ARG A 91 -0.36 -6.06 -5.38
CA ARG A 91 -0.80 -6.50 -6.72
C ARG A 91 -0.83 -8.01 -6.92
N GLU A 92 -0.09 -8.76 -6.11
CA GLU A 92 0.05 -10.20 -6.23
C GLU A 92 -0.46 -10.93 -4.98
N ALA A 93 -0.99 -12.14 -5.15
CA ALA A 93 -1.45 -12.96 -4.04
C ALA A 93 -0.32 -13.31 -3.04
N SER A 94 0.93 -13.30 -3.47
CA SER A 94 2.10 -13.51 -2.62
C SER A 94 2.23 -12.46 -1.52
N ALA A 95 1.92 -11.19 -1.79
CA ALA A 95 1.95 -10.11 -0.80
C ALA A 95 1.00 -10.38 0.38
N TRP A 96 -0.13 -11.03 0.11
CA TRP A 96 -1.12 -11.39 1.15
C TRP A 96 -0.67 -12.54 2.06
N LYS A 97 0.38 -13.29 1.68
CA LYS A 97 0.99 -14.30 2.55
C LYS A 97 1.63 -13.67 3.80
N VAL A 98 2.14 -12.44 3.69
CA VAL A 98 2.70 -11.70 4.82
C VAL A 98 1.60 -11.41 5.84
N ILE A 99 0.43 -10.92 5.41
CA ILE A 99 -0.74 -10.70 6.26
C ILE A 99 -1.12 -11.98 7.02
N ASN A 100 -1.16 -13.11 6.31
CA ASN A 100 -1.47 -14.40 6.93
C ASN A 100 -0.45 -14.81 8.02
N LYS A 101 0.87 -14.50 7.82
CA LYS A 101 1.88 -14.76 8.85
C LYS A 101 1.58 -13.97 10.14
N PHE A 102 1.27 -12.69 10.01
CA PHE A 102 0.93 -11.83 11.14
C PHE A 102 -0.38 -12.27 11.83
N LYS A 103 -1.44 -12.55 11.07
CA LYS A 103 -2.72 -13.04 11.65
C LYS A 103 -2.56 -14.35 12.42
N ARG A 104 -1.76 -15.30 11.92
CA ARG A 104 -1.45 -16.55 12.64
C ARG A 104 -0.70 -16.33 13.95
N LYS A 105 -0.05 -15.19 14.11
CA LYS A 105 0.65 -14.77 15.33
C LYS A 105 -0.20 -13.86 16.23
N GLY A 106 -1.51 -13.73 15.94
CA GLY A 106 -2.45 -12.98 16.77
C GLY A 106 -2.44 -11.47 16.57
N TYR A 107 -1.86 -10.97 15.45
CA TYR A 107 -1.90 -9.54 15.14
C TYR A 107 -3.27 -9.11 14.64
N SER A 108 -3.69 -7.91 15.03
CA SER A 108 -4.72 -7.15 14.32
C SER A 108 -4.11 -6.53 13.07
N VAL A 109 -4.83 -6.60 11.94
CA VAL A 109 -4.35 -6.13 10.65
C VAL A 109 -5.19 -4.96 10.16
N HIS A 110 -4.52 -3.82 9.96
CA HIS A 110 -5.11 -2.54 9.59
C HIS A 110 -4.57 -2.12 8.22
N LEU A 111 -5.44 -1.90 7.24
CA LEU A 111 -5.05 -1.50 5.89
C LEU A 111 -5.70 -0.19 5.49
N ILE A 112 -4.89 0.72 4.97
CA ILE A 112 -5.29 1.97 4.37
C ILE A 112 -5.01 1.88 2.87
N PHE A 113 -6.07 1.99 2.07
CA PHE A 113 -5.98 1.94 0.61
C PHE A 113 -6.26 3.32 0.03
N PHE A 114 -5.31 3.83 -0.75
CA PHE A 114 -5.45 5.06 -1.51
C PHE A 114 -5.77 4.75 -2.97
N GLY A 115 -6.98 5.10 -3.39
CA GLY A 115 -7.47 4.94 -4.77
C GLY A 115 -7.29 6.20 -5.60
N LEU A 116 -7.24 6.00 -6.91
CA LEU A 116 -7.20 7.04 -7.94
C LEU A 116 -8.23 6.74 -9.01
N ILE A 117 -8.69 7.79 -9.68
CA ILE A 117 -9.73 7.69 -10.70
C ILE A 117 -9.36 6.72 -11.83
N ASN A 118 -8.10 6.69 -12.28
CA ASN A 118 -7.65 5.83 -13.38
C ASN A 118 -6.11 5.72 -13.41
N VAL A 119 -5.63 4.87 -14.33
CA VAL A 119 -4.19 4.63 -14.59
C VAL A 119 -3.50 5.90 -15.11
N GLU A 120 -4.18 6.69 -15.94
CA GLU A 120 -3.65 7.92 -16.54
C GLU A 120 -3.32 8.95 -15.45
N ARG A 121 -4.20 9.14 -14.46
CA ARG A 121 -3.95 10.02 -13.32
C ARG A 121 -2.76 9.53 -12.49
N SER A 122 -2.63 8.21 -12.32
CA SER A 122 -1.48 7.58 -11.67
C SER A 122 -0.19 7.89 -12.43
N ALA A 123 -0.17 7.70 -13.76
CA ALA A 123 0.97 7.98 -14.61
C ALA A 123 1.39 9.45 -14.59
N MET A 124 0.43 10.37 -14.71
CA MET A 124 0.70 11.83 -14.62
C MET A 124 1.40 12.19 -13.32
N ARG A 125 0.90 11.72 -12.17
CA ARG A 125 1.49 12.03 -10.85
C ARG A 125 2.87 11.41 -10.66
N VAL A 126 3.10 10.21 -11.22
CA VAL A 126 4.43 9.58 -11.23
C VAL A 126 5.41 10.40 -12.09
N PHE A 127 4.97 10.85 -13.27
CA PHE A 127 5.78 11.67 -14.15
C PHE A 127 6.15 13.01 -13.52
N ASP A 128 5.18 13.73 -12.94
CA ASP A 128 5.43 15.01 -12.23
C ASP A 128 6.43 14.85 -11.08
N ARG A 129 6.34 13.73 -10.36
CA ARG A 129 7.28 13.39 -9.29
C ARG A 129 8.67 13.08 -9.85
N ALA A 130 8.76 12.37 -10.97
CA ALA A 130 10.02 12.00 -11.61
C ALA A 130 10.77 13.26 -12.10
N ILE A 131 10.08 14.25 -12.68
CA ILE A 131 10.68 15.54 -13.06
C ILE A 131 11.31 16.25 -11.85
N LYS A 132 10.72 16.11 -10.66
CA LYS A 132 11.21 16.69 -9.40
C LYS A 132 12.29 15.81 -8.71
N GLY A 133 12.87 14.83 -9.43
CA GLY A 133 13.93 13.96 -8.92
C GLY A 133 13.45 12.71 -8.18
N GLY A 134 12.17 12.38 -8.23
CA GLY A 134 11.61 11.16 -7.66
C GLY A 134 11.82 9.92 -8.53
N HIS A 135 11.37 8.78 -8.02
CA HIS A 135 11.45 7.50 -8.72
C HIS A 135 10.56 7.47 -9.97
N ASN A 136 11.14 7.05 -11.11
CA ASN A 136 10.41 6.82 -12.33
C ASN A 136 9.93 5.35 -12.40
N VAL A 137 8.67 5.15 -12.72
CA VAL A 137 8.02 3.84 -12.86
C VAL A 137 7.49 3.73 -14.28
N SER A 138 7.66 2.58 -14.92
CA SER A 138 7.15 2.37 -16.29
C SER A 138 5.62 2.36 -16.32
N LEU A 139 5.04 2.77 -17.45
CA LEU A 139 3.58 2.74 -17.62
C LEU A 139 3.00 1.34 -17.42
N ALA A 140 3.68 0.29 -17.91
CA ALA A 140 3.27 -1.09 -17.71
C ALA A 140 3.24 -1.49 -16.24
N GLU A 141 4.22 -1.03 -15.45
CA GLU A 141 4.25 -1.29 -14.01
C GLU A 141 3.19 -0.51 -13.24
N ILE A 142 2.92 0.74 -13.65
CA ILE A 142 1.83 1.55 -13.08
C ILE A 142 0.48 0.86 -13.31
N ASP A 143 0.24 0.36 -14.52
CA ASP A 143 -0.99 -0.35 -14.90
C ASP A 143 -1.15 -1.64 -14.07
N LEU A 144 -0.10 -2.46 -14.00
CA LEU A 144 -0.09 -3.67 -13.18
C LEU A 144 -0.33 -3.39 -11.69
N ASN A 145 0.27 -2.33 -11.15
CA ASN A 145 0.07 -1.94 -9.75
C ASN A 145 -1.35 -1.43 -9.52
N TYR A 146 -1.90 -0.62 -10.45
CA TYR A 146 -3.25 -0.09 -10.34
C TYR A 146 -4.30 -1.21 -10.27
N HIS A 147 -4.36 -2.03 -11.30
CA HIS A 147 -5.36 -3.10 -11.40
C HIS A 147 -5.10 -4.24 -10.41
N GLY A 148 -3.85 -4.60 -10.21
CA GLY A 148 -3.47 -5.68 -9.30
C GLY A 148 -3.82 -5.37 -7.84
N ASN A 149 -3.52 -4.16 -7.36
CA ASN A 149 -3.87 -3.75 -5.99
C ASN A 149 -5.39 -3.79 -5.75
N LEU A 150 -6.20 -3.26 -6.70
CA LEU A 150 -7.66 -3.26 -6.61
C LEU A 150 -8.23 -4.68 -6.61
N LEU A 151 -7.76 -5.53 -7.54
CA LEU A 151 -8.19 -6.91 -7.65
C LEU A 151 -7.92 -7.71 -6.37
N GLN A 152 -6.73 -7.56 -5.81
CA GLN A 152 -6.35 -8.29 -4.61
C GLN A 152 -7.06 -7.75 -3.37
N LEU A 153 -7.25 -6.43 -3.26
CA LEU A 153 -8.05 -5.85 -2.18
C LEU A 153 -9.47 -6.42 -2.20
N ASP A 154 -10.15 -6.40 -3.36
CA ASP A 154 -11.51 -6.91 -3.53
C ASP A 154 -11.64 -8.41 -3.19
N ARG A 155 -10.56 -9.18 -3.40
CA ARG A 155 -10.53 -10.61 -3.07
C ARG A 155 -10.36 -10.87 -1.57
N HIS A 156 -9.62 -10.03 -0.88
CA HIS A 156 -9.10 -10.34 0.45
C HIS A 156 -9.57 -9.41 1.57
N PHE A 157 -10.40 -8.39 1.29
CA PHE A 157 -10.79 -7.37 2.28
C PHE A 157 -11.36 -7.93 3.59
N LYS A 158 -12.05 -9.08 3.55
CA LYS A 158 -12.63 -9.74 4.73
C LYS A 158 -11.59 -10.31 5.71
N MET A 159 -10.31 -10.37 5.30
CA MET A 159 -9.23 -10.79 6.19
C MET A 159 -8.74 -9.68 7.12
N LEU A 160 -9.12 -8.44 6.83
CA LEU A 160 -8.66 -7.25 7.52
C LEU A 160 -9.54 -6.95 8.73
N ASP A 161 -8.92 -6.60 9.84
CA ASP A 161 -9.63 -6.16 11.04
C ASP A 161 -10.08 -4.71 10.90
N THR A 162 -9.28 -3.88 10.20
CA THR A 162 -9.66 -2.53 9.80
C THR A 162 -9.29 -2.29 8.33
N LEU A 163 -10.21 -1.71 7.57
CA LEU A 163 -9.98 -1.26 6.21
C LEU A 163 -10.48 0.18 6.04
N ARG A 164 -9.62 1.06 5.56
CA ARG A 164 -10.03 2.38 5.07
C ARG A 164 -9.73 2.49 3.59
N ILE A 165 -10.73 2.84 2.78
CA ILE A 165 -10.56 3.14 1.36
C ILE A 165 -10.78 4.63 1.16
N ILE A 166 -9.76 5.30 0.63
CA ILE A 166 -9.70 6.75 0.48
C ILE A 166 -9.49 7.07 -0.99
N ASP A 167 -10.38 7.84 -1.58
CA ASP A 167 -10.17 8.40 -2.92
C ASP A 167 -9.27 9.63 -2.82
N THR A 168 -8.20 9.62 -3.59
CA THR A 168 -7.24 10.72 -3.67
C THR A 168 -7.17 11.30 -5.09
N SER A 169 -8.19 11.10 -5.89
CA SER A 169 -8.27 11.63 -7.27
C SER A 169 -8.22 13.14 -7.29
N GLU A 170 -8.89 13.78 -6.34
CA GLU A 170 -8.92 15.24 -6.15
C GLU A 170 -7.87 15.70 -5.12
N THR A 171 -7.83 17.03 -4.90
CA THR A 171 -6.90 17.65 -3.93
C THR A 171 -7.23 17.27 -2.50
N ALA A 172 -8.52 17.21 -2.16
CA ALA A 172 -9.00 16.78 -0.84
C ALA A 172 -9.31 15.29 -0.86
N PRO A 173 -8.61 14.47 -0.05
CA PRO A 173 -8.91 13.04 0.07
C PRO A 173 -10.33 12.81 0.60
N LYS A 174 -11.06 11.86 -0.01
CA LYS A 174 -12.43 11.49 0.37
C LYS A 174 -12.46 10.06 0.91
N LEU A 175 -12.93 9.88 2.14
CA LEU A 175 -13.16 8.55 2.71
C LEU A 175 -14.38 7.92 2.01
N LEU A 176 -14.21 6.73 1.44
CA LEU A 176 -15.26 5.97 0.75
C LEU A 176 -15.77 4.79 1.58
N LEU A 177 -14.89 4.15 2.35
CA LEU A 177 -15.21 3.00 3.20
C LEU A 177 -14.34 3.00 4.45
N HIS A 178 -14.96 2.68 5.59
CA HIS A 178 -14.28 2.33 6.82
C HIS A 178 -14.92 1.07 7.42
N ILE A 179 -14.13 0.02 7.49
CA ILE A 179 -14.43 -1.20 8.25
C ILE A 179 -13.58 -1.18 9.51
N GLU A 180 -14.17 -1.46 10.67
CA GLU A 180 -13.49 -1.53 11.96
C GLU A 180 -13.99 -2.76 12.72
N GLY A 181 -13.05 -3.57 13.26
CA GLY A 181 -13.39 -4.83 13.91
C GLY A 181 -14.18 -5.79 13.03
N GLY A 182 -13.96 -5.75 11.70
CA GLY A 182 -14.70 -6.56 10.72
C GLY A 182 -16.13 -6.08 10.42
N GLN A 183 -16.58 -4.97 11.03
CA GLN A 183 -17.89 -4.35 10.80
C GLN A 183 -17.78 -3.05 10.03
N VAL A 184 -18.79 -2.75 9.21
CA VAL A 184 -18.83 -1.48 8.46
C VAL A 184 -19.18 -0.35 9.40
N ALA A 185 -18.21 0.54 9.66
CA ALA A 185 -18.37 1.74 10.47
C ALA A 185 -18.85 2.94 9.63
N PHE A 186 -18.42 3.01 8.36
CA PHE A 186 -18.81 4.07 7.42
C PHE A 186 -18.71 3.57 5.99
N TYR A 187 -19.62 4.00 5.13
CA TYR A 187 -19.51 3.91 3.66
C TYR A 187 -20.23 5.08 3.00
N ALA A 188 -19.68 5.57 1.89
CA ALA A 188 -20.26 6.63 1.11
C ALA A 188 -21.55 6.16 0.42
N PRO A 189 -22.56 7.00 0.17
CA PRO A 189 -23.73 6.66 -0.64
C PRO A 189 -23.32 6.15 -2.03
N PHE A 190 -24.08 5.22 -2.63
CA PHE A 190 -23.71 4.59 -3.90
C PHE A 190 -23.46 5.58 -5.03
N HIS A 191 -24.31 6.63 -5.12
CA HIS A 191 -24.19 7.68 -6.14
C HIS A 191 -22.96 8.61 -5.94
N ASP A 192 -22.32 8.56 -4.78
CA ASP A 192 -21.10 9.30 -4.46
C ASP A 192 -19.82 8.49 -4.67
N LEU A 193 -19.97 7.20 -4.99
CA LEU A 193 -18.81 6.34 -5.26
C LEU A 193 -18.23 6.67 -6.65
N PRO A 194 -16.92 6.82 -6.76
CA PRO A 194 -16.26 6.98 -8.05
C PRO A 194 -16.33 5.68 -8.87
N ASP A 195 -16.33 5.80 -10.19
CA ASP A 195 -16.42 4.67 -11.11
C ASP A 195 -15.36 3.58 -10.85
N TRP A 196 -14.13 3.99 -10.49
CA TRP A 196 -13.09 3.00 -10.18
C TRP A 196 -13.45 2.09 -9.01
N PHE A 197 -14.19 2.62 -8.01
CA PHE A 197 -14.62 1.81 -6.86
C PHE A 197 -15.63 0.76 -7.28
N THR A 198 -16.69 1.16 -7.98
CA THR A 198 -17.77 0.26 -8.40
C THR A 198 -17.35 -0.73 -9.49
N THR A 199 -16.42 -0.31 -10.37
CA THR A 199 -15.90 -1.14 -11.46
C THR A 199 -14.95 -2.23 -10.98
N TYR A 200 -14.04 -1.91 -10.07
CA TYR A 200 -12.97 -2.85 -9.70
C TYR A 200 -13.16 -3.51 -8.33
N LEU A 201 -13.90 -2.89 -7.41
CA LEU A 201 -14.17 -3.43 -6.07
C LEU A 201 -15.57 -4.08 -6.02
N ILE A 202 -15.82 -5.02 -6.91
CA ILE A 202 -17.16 -5.62 -7.13
C ILE A 202 -17.66 -6.35 -5.89
N LYS A 203 -16.79 -7.13 -5.20
CA LYS A 203 -17.20 -7.87 -4.01
C LYS A 203 -17.45 -6.95 -2.82
N ILE A 204 -16.61 -5.91 -2.68
CA ILE A 204 -16.82 -4.86 -1.67
C ILE A 204 -18.12 -4.12 -1.96
N THR A 205 -18.36 -3.71 -3.21
CA THR A 205 -19.60 -3.03 -3.61
C THR A 205 -20.82 -3.85 -3.29
N ARG A 206 -20.84 -5.16 -3.67
CA ARG A 206 -21.95 -6.06 -3.34
C ARG A 206 -22.11 -6.32 -1.84
N TYR A 207 -21.04 -6.29 -1.09
CA TYR A 207 -21.07 -6.43 0.36
C TYR A 207 -21.74 -5.22 1.02
N LEU A 208 -21.48 -3.99 0.52
CA LEU A 208 -22.05 -2.75 1.04
C LEU A 208 -23.48 -2.52 0.54
N TYR A 209 -23.78 -2.92 -0.68
CA TYR A 209 -25.06 -2.66 -1.36
C TYR A 209 -25.65 -3.95 -1.93
N PRO A 210 -26.13 -4.86 -1.06
CA PRO A 210 -26.61 -6.19 -1.50
C PRO A 210 -27.88 -6.18 -2.36
N LYS A 211 -28.52 -5.00 -2.52
CA LYS A 211 -29.75 -4.84 -3.32
C LYS A 211 -29.50 -4.16 -4.68
N ILE A 212 -28.27 -3.76 -4.97
CA ILE A 212 -27.81 -3.27 -6.27
C ILE A 212 -26.99 -4.37 -6.95
#